data_ed503669202083456bbc9defddcdf851
#
_entry.id   ed503669202083456bbc9defddcdf851
#
_cell.length_a   1.000
_cell.length_b   1.000
_cell.length_c   1.000
_cell.angle_alpha   90.00
_cell.angle_beta   90.00
_cell.angle_gamma   90.00
#
_symmetry.space_group_name_H-M   'P 1'
#
loop_
_entity.id
_entity.type
_entity.pdbx_description
1 polymer ?
#
loop_
_entity_poly.entity_id
_entity_poly.type
_entity_poly.pdbx_seq_one_letter_code
_entity_poly.pdbx_strand_id
1 'polypeptide(L)'
;PEEKGTDIAAALQFLTNAIKKKCTAFLLSDMIDVDSQCNPRYEDALKVAADRHDISVINIYDRREREIPSIGLVNVMDAESGRQMWVDTSSKAMRASYEKWNADVREKTRQVLLRYRVDSVDIATDQDYVKGLISLFKHRA
;
A
#
# COMPACT_ATOMS: atom_id res chain seq x y z
N PRO A 1 22.60 -0.26 4.52
CA PRO A 1 21.91 0.48 3.48
C PRO A 1 20.94 1.45 4.10
N GLU A 2 20.94 2.64 3.60
CA GLU A 2 19.95 3.60 4.03
C GLU A 2 18.55 3.07 3.70
N GLU A 3 17.74 2.96 4.70
CA GLU A 3 16.35 2.62 4.49
C GLU A 3 15.68 3.79 3.78
N LYS A 4 15.51 3.62 2.50
CA LYS A 4 14.67 4.53 1.73
C LYS A 4 13.24 4.17 2.01
N GLY A 5 12.36 5.16 2.07
CA GLY A 5 10.94 4.93 2.09
C GLY A 5 10.50 4.06 0.90
N THR A 6 9.31 3.50 0.97
CA THR A 6 8.74 2.67 -0.09
C THR A 6 8.70 3.46 -1.41
N ASP A 7 9.26 2.87 -2.46
CA ASP A 7 9.25 3.47 -3.80
C ASP A 7 8.58 2.52 -4.79
N ILE A 8 7.27 2.54 -4.77
CA ILE A 8 6.45 1.69 -5.63
C ILE A 8 6.58 2.11 -7.09
N ALA A 9 6.69 3.41 -7.34
CA ALA A 9 6.85 3.93 -8.70
C ALA A 9 8.10 3.38 -9.37
N ALA A 10 9.23 3.34 -8.66
CA ALA A 10 10.48 2.80 -9.20
C ALA A 10 10.35 1.32 -9.55
N ALA A 11 9.69 0.52 -8.71
CA ALA A 11 9.46 -0.89 -8.98
C ALA A 11 8.60 -1.09 -10.23
N LEU A 12 7.53 -0.30 -10.38
CA LEU A 12 6.66 -0.38 -11.54
C LEU A 12 7.36 0.09 -12.83
N GLN A 13 8.18 1.13 -12.74
CA GLN A 13 8.98 1.59 -13.87
C GLN A 13 10.00 0.55 -14.31
N PHE A 14 10.62 -0.12 -13.35
CA PHE A 14 11.54 -1.22 -13.65
C PHE A 14 10.83 -2.33 -14.41
N LEU A 15 9.66 -2.74 -13.95
CA LEU A 15 8.85 -3.76 -14.62
C LEU A 15 8.54 -3.35 -16.07
N THR A 16 8.09 -2.11 -16.26
CA THR A 16 7.73 -1.59 -17.58
C THR A 16 8.91 -1.52 -18.53
N ASN A 17 10.09 -1.11 -18.03
CA ASN A 17 11.26 -0.90 -18.86
C ASN A 17 12.07 -2.16 -19.11
N ALA A 18 12.14 -3.06 -18.13
CA ALA A 18 12.96 -4.26 -18.22
C ALA A 18 12.25 -5.42 -18.94
N ILE A 19 10.93 -5.52 -18.80
CA ILE A 19 10.16 -6.63 -19.36
C ILE A 19 9.33 -6.12 -20.53
N LYS A 20 9.73 -6.50 -21.75
CA LYS A 20 9.11 -5.99 -22.97
C LYS A 20 7.87 -6.78 -23.39
N LYS A 21 7.79 -8.04 -23.04
CA LYS A 21 6.61 -8.87 -23.34
C LYS A 21 5.59 -8.71 -22.23
N LYS A 22 4.31 -8.76 -22.57
CA LYS A 22 3.24 -8.74 -21.57
C LYS A 22 3.40 -9.90 -20.60
N CYS A 23 3.38 -9.58 -19.32
CA CYS A 23 3.45 -10.58 -18.26
C CYS A 23 2.36 -10.36 -17.22
N THR A 24 2.14 -11.37 -16.38
CA THR A 24 1.31 -11.24 -15.17
C THR A 24 2.24 -10.97 -14.01
N ALA A 25 2.00 -9.89 -13.28
CA ALA A 25 2.83 -9.49 -12.16
C ALA A 25 1.99 -9.27 -10.91
N PHE A 26 2.55 -9.63 -9.76
CA PHE A 26 1.92 -9.39 -8.47
C PHE A 26 2.78 -8.41 -7.67
N LEU A 27 2.15 -7.34 -7.22
CA LEU A 27 2.81 -6.35 -6.37
C LEU A 27 2.40 -6.59 -4.93
N LEU A 28 3.36 -7.00 -4.09
CA LEU A 28 3.15 -7.22 -2.68
C LEU A 28 3.66 -6.01 -1.91
N SER A 29 2.76 -5.24 -1.31
CA SER A 29 3.13 -3.99 -0.64
C SER A 29 2.01 -3.55 0.30
N ASP A 30 2.33 -2.69 1.25
CA ASP A 30 1.33 -1.97 2.03
C ASP A 30 0.69 -0.82 1.23
N MET A 31 1.21 -0.54 0.04
CA MET A 31 0.73 0.50 -0.87
C MET A 31 0.77 1.92 -0.27
N ILE A 32 1.58 2.12 0.75
CA ILE A 32 1.74 3.43 1.39
C ILE A 32 2.96 4.14 0.80
N ASP A 33 2.72 4.91 -0.24
CA ASP A 33 3.70 5.78 -0.89
C ASP A 33 2.92 6.98 -1.44
N VAL A 34 2.71 7.95 -0.57
CA VAL A 34 1.77 9.05 -0.81
C VAL A 34 2.43 10.40 -0.56
N ASP A 35 1.85 11.43 -1.16
CA ASP A 35 2.24 12.82 -0.91
C ASP A 35 1.52 13.37 0.34
N SER A 36 1.72 14.66 0.62
CA SER A 36 1.13 15.32 1.79
C SER A 36 -0.40 15.36 1.77
N GLN A 37 -1.01 15.15 0.62
CA GLN A 37 -2.47 15.12 0.44
C GLN A 37 -3.01 13.69 0.33
N CYS A 38 -2.21 12.70 0.70
CA CYS A 38 -2.55 11.28 0.63
C CYS A 38 -2.74 10.76 -0.80
N ASN A 39 -2.24 11.46 -1.81
CA ASN A 39 -2.31 10.99 -3.18
C ASN A 39 -1.19 9.99 -3.46
N PRO A 40 -1.49 8.82 -4.04
CA PRO A 40 -0.45 7.87 -4.39
C PRO A 40 0.56 8.46 -5.38
N ARG A 41 1.85 8.41 -5.02
CA ARG A 41 2.93 8.92 -5.88
C ARG A 41 3.19 8.03 -7.07
N TYR A 42 2.69 6.81 -7.04
CA TYR A 42 2.92 5.81 -8.08
C TYR A 42 1.82 5.77 -9.13
N GLU A 43 0.87 6.68 -9.10
CA GLU A 43 -0.30 6.60 -9.99
C GLU A 43 0.09 6.55 -11.46
N ASP A 44 0.99 7.42 -11.91
CA ASP A 44 1.40 7.45 -13.32
C ASP A 44 2.15 6.18 -13.72
N ALA A 45 3.06 5.72 -12.85
CA ALA A 45 3.79 4.47 -13.11
C ALA A 45 2.87 3.26 -13.15
N LEU A 46 1.85 3.23 -12.28
CA LEU A 46 0.86 2.16 -12.25
C LEU A 46 0.01 2.16 -13.53
N LYS A 47 -0.40 3.34 -13.98
CA LYS A 47 -1.15 3.48 -15.23
C LYS A 47 -0.40 2.86 -16.41
N VAL A 48 0.88 3.18 -16.56
CA VAL A 48 1.70 2.65 -17.64
C VAL A 48 1.91 1.15 -17.49
N ALA A 49 2.22 0.68 -16.29
CA ALA A 49 2.45 -0.75 -16.04
C ALA A 49 1.17 -1.57 -16.27
N ALA A 50 0.02 -1.07 -15.82
CA ALA A 50 -1.26 -1.75 -15.99
C ALA A 50 -1.71 -1.81 -17.45
N ASP A 51 -1.30 -0.83 -18.24
CA ASP A 51 -1.58 -0.83 -19.69
C ASP A 51 -0.76 -1.89 -20.44
N ARG A 52 0.46 -2.14 -19.97
CA ARG A 52 1.40 -3.08 -20.63
C ARG A 52 1.35 -4.49 -20.10
N HIS A 53 1.02 -4.65 -18.84
CA HIS A 53 1.06 -5.91 -18.11
C HIS A 53 -0.22 -6.15 -17.34
N ASP A 54 -0.46 -7.40 -16.98
CA ASP A 54 -1.57 -7.79 -16.12
C ASP A 54 -1.09 -7.71 -14.67
N ILE A 55 -1.44 -6.61 -13.99
CA ILE A 55 -0.97 -6.31 -12.63
C ILE A 55 -2.07 -6.65 -11.63
N SER A 56 -1.69 -7.35 -10.56
CA SER A 56 -2.53 -7.55 -9.38
C SER A 56 -1.79 -7.10 -8.14
N VAL A 57 -2.50 -6.50 -7.20
CA VAL A 57 -1.92 -5.99 -5.97
C VAL A 57 -2.34 -6.88 -4.81
N ILE A 58 -1.37 -7.32 -4.02
CA ILE A 58 -1.60 -7.95 -2.74
C ILE A 58 -1.22 -6.92 -1.68
N ASN A 59 -2.24 -6.29 -1.12
CA ASN A 59 -2.06 -5.24 -0.13
C ASN A 59 -1.89 -5.85 1.25
N ILE A 60 -0.66 -5.80 1.76
CA ILE A 60 -0.31 -6.37 3.05
C ILE A 60 -0.35 -5.27 4.09
N TYR A 61 -1.11 -5.45 5.14
CA TYR A 61 -1.26 -4.46 6.19
C TYR A 61 -1.20 -5.07 7.58
N ASP A 62 -0.76 -4.25 8.54
CA ASP A 62 -0.85 -4.57 9.96
C ASP A 62 -2.14 -3.95 10.50
N ARG A 63 -2.96 -4.73 11.19
CA ARG A 63 -4.20 -4.23 11.79
C ARG A 63 -3.97 -3.07 12.73
N ARG A 64 -2.80 -3.01 13.37
CA ARG A 64 -2.44 -1.91 14.26
C ARG A 64 -2.33 -0.57 13.53
N GLU A 65 -2.07 -0.59 12.24
CA GLU A 65 -2.04 0.62 11.42
C GLU A 65 -3.44 1.16 11.17
N ARG A 66 -4.45 0.31 11.21
CA ARG A 66 -5.85 0.69 11.02
C ARG A 66 -6.58 0.94 12.32
N GLU A 67 -6.26 0.18 13.36
CA GLU A 67 -6.85 0.28 14.68
C GLU A 67 -5.74 0.37 15.71
N ILE A 68 -5.37 1.59 16.08
CA ILE A 68 -4.23 1.80 17.00
C ILE A 68 -4.65 1.55 18.43
N PRO A 69 -4.04 0.56 19.11
CA PRO A 69 -4.31 0.33 20.53
C PRO A 69 -3.65 1.41 21.39
N SER A 70 -4.21 1.65 22.57
CA SER A 70 -3.61 2.55 23.56
C SER A 70 -2.51 1.81 24.33
N ILE A 71 -1.29 1.90 23.86
CA ILE A 71 -0.14 1.19 24.44
C ILE A 71 1.02 2.12 24.82
N GLY A 72 0.79 3.43 24.86
CA GLY A 72 1.79 4.42 25.22
C GLY A 72 2.58 4.93 24.02
N LEU A 73 3.85 5.30 24.26
CA LEU A 73 4.71 5.83 23.21
C LEU A 73 5.16 4.71 22.28
N VAL A 74 4.98 4.94 20.99
CA VAL A 74 5.36 4.01 19.93
C VAL A 74 6.21 4.74 18.91
N ASN A 75 7.30 4.09 18.49
CA ASN A 75 8.13 4.61 17.43
C ASN A 75 7.55 4.17 16.08
N VAL A 76 7.14 5.13 15.29
CA VAL A 76 6.60 4.87 13.94
C VAL A 76 7.44 5.58 12.89
N MET A 77 7.43 5.04 11.69
CA MET A 77 8.09 5.68 10.56
C MET A 77 7.10 6.56 9.82
N ASP A 78 7.49 7.82 9.61
CA ASP A 78 6.73 8.73 8.76
C ASP A 78 6.87 8.27 7.31
N ALA A 79 5.74 7.91 6.69
CA ALA A 79 5.71 7.38 5.33
C ALA A 79 6.20 8.41 4.29
N GLU A 80 6.02 9.70 4.58
CA GLU A 80 6.41 10.76 3.65
C GLU A 80 7.91 11.05 3.68
N SER A 81 8.49 11.20 4.87
CA SER A 81 9.89 11.59 5.04
C SER A 81 10.84 10.43 5.33
N GLY A 82 10.32 9.27 5.68
CA GLY A 82 11.11 8.14 6.14
C GLY A 82 11.70 8.31 7.53
N ARG A 83 11.34 9.38 8.23
CA ARG A 83 11.85 9.63 9.59
C ARG A 83 11.09 8.84 10.61
N GLN A 84 11.81 8.39 11.62
CA GLN A 84 11.19 7.80 12.80
C GLN A 84 10.67 8.91 13.71
N MET A 85 9.48 8.71 14.26
CA MET A 85 8.88 9.64 15.20
C MET A 85 8.19 8.88 16.32
N TRP A 86 8.17 9.48 17.51
CA TRP A 86 7.48 8.93 18.65
C TRP A 86 6.04 9.45 18.66
N VAL A 87 5.11 8.53 18.76
CA VAL A 87 3.68 8.84 18.78
C VAL A 87 3.11 8.34 20.12
N ASP A 88 2.40 9.22 20.81
CA ASP A 88 1.71 8.84 22.05
C ASP A 88 0.35 8.24 21.71
N THR A 89 0.30 6.91 21.70
CA THR A 89 -0.94 6.19 21.38
C THR A 89 -1.97 6.23 22.52
N SER A 90 -1.60 6.72 23.70
CA SER A 90 -2.57 6.95 24.79
C SER A 90 -3.43 8.18 24.51
N SER A 91 -3.00 9.08 23.63
CA SER A 91 -3.78 10.24 23.21
C SER A 91 -4.88 9.81 22.24
N LYS A 92 -6.13 10.01 22.64
CA LYS A 92 -7.29 9.71 21.81
C LYS A 92 -7.28 10.55 20.52
N ALA A 93 -6.90 11.83 20.63
CA ALA A 93 -6.82 12.72 19.47
C ALA A 93 -5.77 12.24 18.47
N MET A 94 -4.61 11.78 18.94
CA MET A 94 -3.56 11.26 18.09
C MET A 94 -4.00 9.99 17.37
N ARG A 95 -4.64 9.06 18.09
CA ARG A 95 -5.16 7.83 17.47
C ARG A 95 -6.18 8.15 16.39
N ALA A 96 -7.10 9.07 16.66
CA ALA A 96 -8.13 9.48 15.69
C ALA A 96 -7.50 10.10 14.43
N SER A 97 -6.49 10.97 14.60
CA SER A 97 -5.79 11.59 13.47
C SER A 97 -5.08 10.55 12.60
N TYR A 98 -4.38 9.61 13.22
CA TYR A 98 -3.67 8.57 12.50
C TYR A 98 -4.63 7.63 11.75
N GLU A 99 -5.70 7.22 12.42
CA GLU A 99 -6.71 6.34 11.82
C GLU A 99 -7.39 7.03 10.63
N LYS A 100 -7.67 8.34 10.76
CA LYS A 100 -8.23 9.12 9.66
C LYS A 100 -7.27 9.20 8.49
N TRP A 101 -6.00 9.49 8.74
CA TRP A 101 -4.98 9.53 7.69
C TRP A 101 -4.88 8.20 6.97
N ASN A 102 -4.84 7.10 7.72
CA ASN A 102 -4.75 5.76 7.15
C ASN A 102 -5.98 5.43 6.30
N ALA A 103 -7.17 5.81 6.77
CA ALA A 103 -8.41 5.61 6.02
C ALA A 103 -8.41 6.42 4.71
N ASP A 104 -7.92 7.66 4.74
CA ASP A 104 -7.82 8.50 3.54
C ASP A 104 -6.84 7.90 2.53
N VAL A 105 -5.70 7.40 2.99
CA VAL A 105 -4.72 6.72 2.11
C VAL A 105 -5.35 5.49 1.46
N ARG A 106 -6.02 4.66 2.25
CA ARG A 106 -6.67 3.45 1.72
C ARG A 106 -7.73 3.77 0.67
N GLU A 107 -8.55 4.79 0.93
CA GLU A 107 -9.60 5.17 -0.01
C GLU A 107 -9.02 5.69 -1.32
N LYS A 108 -8.00 6.52 -1.28
CA LYS A 108 -7.36 7.02 -2.50
C LYS A 108 -6.64 5.92 -3.26
N THR A 109 -6.00 4.99 -2.55
CA THR A 109 -5.40 3.81 -3.16
C THR A 109 -6.46 2.97 -3.88
N ARG A 110 -7.59 2.72 -3.21
CA ARG A 110 -8.69 1.96 -3.81
C ARG A 110 -9.20 2.63 -5.09
N GLN A 111 -9.37 3.95 -5.07
CA GLN A 111 -9.81 4.70 -6.24
C GLN A 111 -8.85 4.58 -7.42
N VAL A 112 -7.55 4.66 -7.15
CA VAL A 112 -6.52 4.52 -8.19
C VAL A 112 -6.52 3.12 -8.79
N LEU A 113 -6.59 2.09 -7.95
CA LEU A 113 -6.65 0.70 -8.42
C LEU A 113 -7.88 0.44 -9.27
N LEU A 114 -9.03 0.95 -8.87
CA LEU A 114 -10.26 0.82 -9.65
C LEU A 114 -10.18 1.58 -10.98
N ARG A 115 -9.58 2.76 -10.97
CA ARG A 115 -9.44 3.60 -12.17
C ARG A 115 -8.69 2.89 -13.28
N TYR A 116 -7.64 2.17 -12.93
CA TYR A 116 -6.81 1.47 -13.90
C TYR A 116 -7.12 -0.03 -13.99
N ARG A 117 -8.21 -0.47 -13.38
CA ARG A 117 -8.69 -1.85 -13.42
C ARG A 117 -7.66 -2.86 -12.92
N VAL A 118 -6.97 -2.50 -11.85
CA VAL A 118 -6.00 -3.36 -11.20
C VAL A 118 -6.70 -4.16 -10.09
N ASP A 119 -6.67 -5.48 -10.21
CA ASP A 119 -7.25 -6.35 -9.18
C ASP A 119 -6.40 -6.28 -7.92
N SER A 120 -7.05 -6.33 -6.77
CA SER A 120 -6.37 -6.29 -5.49
C SER A 120 -7.05 -7.14 -4.44
N VAL A 121 -6.27 -7.56 -3.46
CA VAL A 121 -6.74 -8.23 -2.26
C VAL A 121 -6.00 -7.67 -1.05
N ASP A 122 -6.71 -7.48 0.05
CA ASP A 122 -6.13 -7.01 1.31
C ASP A 122 -5.87 -8.20 2.21
N ILE A 123 -4.65 -8.32 2.72
CA ILE A 123 -4.24 -9.40 3.61
C ILE A 123 -3.59 -8.78 4.85
N ALA A 124 -4.20 -9.03 6.02
CA ALA A 124 -3.58 -8.65 7.28
C ALA A 124 -2.42 -9.60 7.61
N THR A 125 -1.36 -9.07 8.22
CA THR A 125 -0.17 -9.87 8.56
C THR A 125 -0.46 -11.02 9.52
N ASP A 126 -1.54 -10.94 10.31
CA ASP A 126 -1.98 -11.98 11.24
C ASP A 126 -3.05 -12.91 10.67
N GLN A 127 -3.37 -12.76 9.39
CA GLN A 127 -4.46 -13.45 8.72
C GLN A 127 -3.93 -14.65 7.90
N ASP A 128 -4.80 -15.63 7.67
CA ASP A 128 -4.49 -16.69 6.72
C ASP A 128 -4.49 -16.12 5.30
N TYR A 129 -3.29 -15.97 4.75
CA TYR A 129 -3.11 -15.41 3.40
C TYR A 129 -3.63 -16.32 2.29
N VAL A 130 -3.79 -17.61 2.56
CA VAL A 130 -4.22 -18.58 1.53
C VAL A 130 -5.62 -18.26 1.02
N LYS A 131 -6.54 -17.90 1.92
CA LYS A 131 -7.90 -17.50 1.53
C LYS A 131 -7.91 -16.28 0.62
N GLY A 132 -7.10 -15.26 0.95
CA GLY A 132 -6.99 -14.06 0.14
C GLY A 132 -6.47 -14.35 -1.26
N LEU A 133 -5.44 -15.16 -1.36
CA LEU A 133 -4.86 -15.54 -2.65
C LEU A 133 -5.82 -16.38 -3.49
N ILE A 134 -6.53 -17.32 -2.88
CA ILE A 134 -7.54 -18.12 -3.58
C ILE A 134 -8.64 -17.22 -4.14
N SER A 135 -9.12 -16.25 -3.34
CA SER A 135 -10.13 -15.30 -3.77
C SER A 135 -9.66 -14.48 -4.98
N LEU A 136 -8.42 -14.00 -4.95
CA LEU A 136 -7.84 -13.24 -6.05
C LEU A 136 -7.77 -14.08 -7.32
N PHE A 137 -7.27 -15.31 -7.24
CA PHE A 137 -7.16 -16.18 -8.41
C PHE A 137 -8.52 -16.57 -8.97
N LYS A 138 -9.51 -16.80 -8.14
CA LYS A 138 -10.88 -17.08 -8.59
C LYS A 138 -11.48 -15.91 -9.34
N HIS A 139 -11.24 -14.70 -8.87
CA HIS A 139 -11.75 -13.49 -9.51
C HIS A 139 -11.13 -13.31 -10.90
N ARG A 140 -9.91 -13.78 -11.10
CA ARG A 140 -9.19 -13.64 -12.36
C ARG A 140 -9.41 -14.79 -13.32
N ALA A 141 -9.98 -15.88 -12.86
CA ALA A 141 -10.19 -17.08 -13.69
C ALA A 141 -11.28 -16.86 -14.77
#